data_67b28923eac4ff204543af3ab8ced9ce
#
_entry.id   67b28923eac4ff204543af3ab8ced9ce
#
_cell.length_a   1.000
_cell.length_b   1.000
_cell.length_c   1.000
_cell.angle_alpha   90.00
_cell.angle_beta   90.00
_cell.angle_gamma   90.00
#
_symmetry.space_group_name_H-M   'P 1'
#
loop_
_entity.id
_entity.type
_entity.pdbx_description
1 polymer ?
#
loop_
_entity_poly.entity_id
_entity_poly.type
_entity_poly.pdbx_seq_one_letter_code
_entity_poly.pdbx_strand_id
1 'polypeptide(L)'
;MHFKNVTLIILICLSFYLPGLFTIPALDRDEARFAQASKQMLESGNFVDIRFQEEPRYKKPAGTYWLQAGSVNLLSPSKLKEIWLYRIPSLLAAIVAVIGTYFLANVFLHPPGGTIAAIILSSTPLLIGEAHMAKSDALLLATVVIAQFGLIRTYKNHVSWLNWLFLWGGIGLGVMIKGPITPLVIFLTVLVVSIIDREIKWVLKLRPLLGFSLVACICLPWIISIQIQSSGEFLQSSVGQDLLPKLLSGVESHGLPPGYYLLLALITLWPSSLFIYPALKFAINSRKTNTIKFLFAWVIPTWVMLEIIPTKLPHYVLPLYPAIAIIISYWMTHVTKEEGHKSTFSLNTIEVTIIGVIWFVVGLSFLLVSNLLQQTKLLTPELVATPELIFTKFSGIDFLVLNFAAIINSLMFVFLLFVAYALFLFRKYVLSLSASVALAGLFFIPVLQWSIPDLKWFFPSKQVAQIVEEHSGGKYPLVAIGYHEPSLVFYAGSSTALVNPEEGVKALLNNPYSYAVVTRGNLEEFLDHLSNKNVSIEKIEEIKSFNYSKGRTINLLIFFCSSIKSK
;
A
#
# COMPACT_ATOMS: atom_id res chain seq x y z
N MET A 1 5.40 -2.43 -32.08
CA MET A 1 6.38 -2.54 -30.97
C MET A 1 5.74 -2.20 -29.61
N HIS A 2 5.03 -1.07 -29.49
CA HIS A 2 4.38 -0.70 -28.20
C HIS A 2 3.39 -1.74 -27.68
N PHE A 3 2.56 -2.35 -28.52
CA PHE A 3 1.59 -3.36 -28.10
C PHE A 3 2.26 -4.56 -27.41
N LYS A 4 3.31 -5.14 -28.01
CA LYS A 4 4.04 -6.27 -27.42
C LYS A 4 4.65 -5.91 -26.06
N ASN A 5 5.23 -4.71 -25.93
CA ASN A 5 5.82 -4.24 -24.68
C ASN A 5 4.76 -4.01 -23.58
N VAL A 6 3.63 -3.41 -23.93
CA VAL A 6 2.52 -3.20 -22.99
C VAL A 6 1.95 -4.54 -22.53
N THR A 7 1.76 -5.51 -23.45
CA THR A 7 1.33 -6.86 -23.07
C THR A 7 2.31 -7.52 -22.10
N LEU A 8 3.62 -7.45 -22.38
CA LEU A 8 4.65 -7.99 -21.49
C LEU A 8 4.57 -7.32 -20.09
N ILE A 9 4.44 -6.00 -20.05
CA ILE A 9 4.33 -5.24 -18.80
C ILE A 9 3.08 -5.68 -18.02
N ILE A 10 1.95 -5.83 -18.67
CA ILE A 10 0.71 -6.32 -18.02
C ILE A 10 0.92 -7.71 -17.45
N LEU A 11 1.54 -8.63 -18.20
CA LEU A 11 1.80 -9.99 -17.71
C LEU A 11 2.71 -9.98 -16.48
N ILE A 12 3.76 -9.15 -16.47
CA ILE A 12 4.63 -8.99 -15.30
C ILE A 12 3.85 -8.40 -14.12
N CYS A 13 3.03 -7.36 -14.33
CA CYS A 13 2.18 -6.81 -13.27
C CYS A 13 1.25 -7.88 -12.70
N LEU A 14 0.57 -8.64 -13.55
CA LEU A 14 -0.36 -9.68 -13.11
C LEU A 14 0.37 -10.79 -12.35
N SER A 15 1.59 -11.17 -12.74
CA SER A 15 2.39 -12.17 -12.03
C SER A 15 2.76 -11.75 -10.59
N PHE A 16 2.92 -10.45 -10.33
CA PHE A 16 3.19 -9.93 -8.99
C PHE A 16 1.94 -9.52 -8.21
N TYR A 17 0.86 -9.10 -8.87
CA TYR A 17 -0.27 -8.46 -8.19
C TYR A 17 -1.50 -9.35 -8.05
N LEU A 18 -1.56 -10.50 -8.75
CA LEU A 18 -2.66 -11.46 -8.56
C LEU A 18 -2.42 -12.47 -7.42
N PRO A 19 -1.18 -12.98 -7.16
CA PRO A 19 -0.97 -13.92 -6.08
C PRO A 19 -1.42 -13.35 -4.75
N GLY A 20 -2.29 -14.07 -4.03
CA GLY A 20 -2.82 -13.63 -2.74
C GLY A 20 -3.96 -12.60 -2.77
N LEU A 21 -4.25 -11.96 -3.92
CA LEU A 21 -5.29 -10.93 -4.01
C LEU A 21 -6.65 -11.40 -3.48
N PHE A 22 -7.03 -12.64 -3.81
CA PHE A 22 -8.32 -13.24 -3.46
C PHE A 22 -8.32 -13.97 -2.12
N THR A 23 -7.15 -14.33 -1.59
CA THR A 23 -7.02 -15.23 -0.44
C THR A 23 -6.56 -14.54 0.83
N ILE A 24 -5.74 -13.48 0.74
CA ILE A 24 -5.31 -12.71 1.90
C ILE A 24 -6.51 -11.98 2.51
N PRO A 25 -6.83 -12.20 3.80
CA PRO A 25 -7.90 -11.49 4.48
C PRO A 25 -7.67 -9.98 4.56
N ALA A 26 -8.72 -9.23 4.91
CA ALA A 26 -8.61 -7.79 5.14
C ALA A 26 -7.64 -7.50 6.28
N LEU A 27 -6.73 -6.57 6.04
CA LEU A 27 -5.81 -6.06 7.04
C LEU A 27 -6.49 -4.99 7.91
N ASP A 28 -6.17 -5.00 9.20
CA ASP A 28 -6.69 -4.02 10.14
C ASP A 28 -6.18 -2.59 9.88
N ARG A 29 -6.83 -1.65 10.55
CA ARG A 29 -6.65 -0.21 10.44
C ARG A 29 -7.10 0.31 9.08
N ASP A 30 -6.18 0.75 8.21
CA ASP A 30 -6.55 1.54 7.03
C ASP A 30 -7.34 0.74 5.99
N GLU A 31 -6.90 -0.47 5.62
CA GLU A 31 -7.58 -1.24 4.59
C GLU A 31 -9.03 -1.55 4.98
N ALA A 32 -9.21 -2.13 6.18
CA ALA A 32 -10.53 -2.49 6.68
C ALA A 32 -11.44 -1.26 6.86
N ARG A 33 -10.90 -0.12 7.27
CA ARG A 33 -11.66 1.13 7.39
C ARG A 33 -12.12 1.68 6.04
N PHE A 34 -11.26 1.61 5.01
CA PHE A 34 -11.66 2.01 3.66
C PHE A 34 -12.73 1.08 3.10
N ALA A 35 -12.51 -0.23 3.17
CA ALA A 35 -13.44 -1.22 2.66
C ALA A 35 -14.80 -1.15 3.39
N GLN A 36 -14.80 -1.02 4.73
CA GLN A 36 -16.04 -0.89 5.51
C GLN A 36 -16.81 0.39 5.16
N ALA A 37 -16.15 1.53 5.03
CA ALA A 37 -16.82 2.77 4.66
C ALA A 37 -17.42 2.68 3.24
N SER A 38 -16.73 2.07 2.29
CA SER A 38 -17.25 1.82 0.94
C SER A 38 -18.42 0.82 0.93
N LYS A 39 -18.35 -0.22 1.78
CA LYS A 39 -19.45 -1.16 2.00
C LYS A 39 -20.68 -0.46 2.55
N GLN A 40 -20.48 0.41 3.54
CA GLN A 40 -21.56 1.15 4.18
C GLN A 40 -22.22 2.16 3.23
N MET A 41 -21.47 2.75 2.28
CA MET A 41 -22.06 3.54 1.18
C MET A 41 -23.02 2.72 0.34
N LEU A 42 -22.69 1.45 0.04
CA LEU A 42 -23.58 0.54 -0.70
C LEU A 42 -24.79 0.11 0.12
N GLU A 43 -24.61 -0.14 1.42
CA GLU A 43 -25.68 -0.53 2.33
C GLU A 43 -26.69 0.60 2.58
N SER A 44 -26.21 1.85 2.70
CA SER A 44 -27.03 3.02 3.00
C SER A 44 -27.55 3.76 1.76
N GLY A 45 -26.92 3.56 0.59
CA GLY A 45 -27.16 4.36 -0.61
C GLY A 45 -26.64 5.81 -0.52
N ASN A 46 -25.93 6.19 0.55
CA ASN A 46 -25.33 7.51 0.71
C ASN A 46 -23.87 7.53 0.22
N PHE A 47 -23.64 8.13 -0.94
CA PHE A 47 -22.32 8.24 -1.57
C PHE A 47 -21.61 9.57 -1.27
N VAL A 48 -22.19 10.43 -0.46
CA VAL A 48 -21.65 11.75 -0.12
C VAL A 48 -21.03 11.74 1.27
N ASP A 49 -21.78 11.32 2.29
CA ASP A 49 -21.36 11.29 3.69
C ASP A 49 -20.60 9.98 3.99
N ILE A 50 -19.31 10.12 4.23
CA ILE A 50 -18.42 8.97 4.47
C ILE A 50 -18.47 8.62 5.94
N ARG A 51 -18.91 7.41 6.27
CA ARG A 51 -19.04 6.95 7.65
C ARG A 51 -18.32 5.61 7.87
N PHE A 52 -17.93 5.41 9.12
CA PHE A 52 -17.53 4.13 9.67
C PHE A 52 -18.46 3.84 10.86
N GLN A 53 -19.43 2.97 10.66
CA GLN A 53 -20.58 2.80 11.54
C GLN A 53 -21.34 4.14 11.69
N GLU A 54 -21.59 4.59 12.92
CA GLU A 54 -22.26 5.87 13.18
C GLU A 54 -21.31 7.09 13.12
N GLU A 55 -19.99 6.84 13.10
CA GLU A 55 -18.98 7.89 13.19
C GLU A 55 -18.64 8.47 11.81
N PRO A 56 -18.58 9.80 11.67
CA PRO A 56 -18.07 10.44 10.46
C PRO A 56 -16.61 10.07 10.18
N ARG A 57 -16.28 9.76 8.90
CA ARG A 57 -14.92 9.45 8.48
C ARG A 57 -14.38 10.51 7.52
N TYR A 58 -14.22 11.72 7.97
CA TYR A 58 -13.84 12.89 7.16
C TYR A 58 -12.32 13.06 6.98
N LYS A 59 -11.56 11.93 6.92
CA LYS A 59 -10.10 11.97 6.78
C LYS A 59 -9.62 12.05 5.34
N LYS A 60 -10.42 11.61 4.38
CA LYS A 60 -10.06 11.54 2.95
C LYS A 60 -11.27 11.88 2.07
N PRO A 61 -11.04 12.42 0.84
CA PRO A 61 -12.11 12.64 -0.14
C PRO A 61 -12.73 11.33 -0.64
N ALA A 62 -13.89 11.43 -1.29
CA ALA A 62 -14.73 10.28 -1.65
C ALA A 62 -14.18 9.40 -2.79
N GLY A 63 -13.23 9.87 -3.59
CA GLY A 63 -12.83 9.19 -4.82
C GLY A 63 -12.41 7.73 -4.64
N THR A 64 -11.64 7.42 -3.59
CA THR A 64 -11.25 6.04 -3.29
C THR A 64 -12.47 5.18 -2.95
N TYR A 65 -13.37 5.68 -2.12
CA TYR A 65 -14.58 4.97 -1.70
C TYR A 65 -15.53 4.72 -2.86
N TRP A 66 -15.70 5.70 -3.75
CA TRP A 66 -16.52 5.54 -4.96
C TRP A 66 -15.98 4.46 -5.90
N LEU A 67 -14.65 4.42 -6.10
CA LEU A 67 -14.03 3.40 -6.94
C LEU A 67 -14.18 2.01 -6.33
N GLN A 68 -14.05 1.88 -5.01
CA GLN A 68 -14.26 0.63 -4.30
C GLN A 68 -15.73 0.19 -4.36
N ALA A 69 -16.66 1.07 -4.04
CA ALA A 69 -18.09 0.79 -4.12
C ALA A 69 -18.52 0.43 -5.55
N GLY A 70 -18.00 1.17 -6.55
CA GLY A 70 -18.21 0.88 -7.97
C GLY A 70 -17.68 -0.51 -8.37
N SER A 71 -16.51 -0.89 -7.89
CA SER A 71 -15.94 -2.22 -8.13
C SER A 71 -16.83 -3.34 -7.59
N VAL A 72 -17.29 -3.21 -6.35
CA VAL A 72 -18.21 -4.18 -5.72
C VAL A 72 -19.52 -4.27 -6.50
N ASN A 73 -20.14 -3.12 -6.80
CA ASN A 73 -21.42 -3.07 -7.49
C ASN A 73 -21.36 -3.67 -8.92
N LEU A 74 -20.24 -3.47 -9.62
CA LEU A 74 -20.06 -3.97 -10.98
C LEU A 74 -19.72 -5.47 -11.02
N LEU A 75 -18.91 -5.95 -10.08
CA LEU A 75 -18.38 -7.31 -10.13
C LEU A 75 -19.24 -8.33 -9.36
N SER A 76 -19.70 -7.98 -8.17
CA SER A 76 -20.51 -8.90 -7.35
C SER A 76 -21.25 -8.16 -6.22
N PRO A 77 -22.42 -7.55 -6.50
CA PRO A 77 -23.17 -6.75 -5.52
C PRO A 77 -23.60 -7.50 -4.27
N SER A 78 -23.74 -8.81 -4.36
CA SER A 78 -24.16 -9.68 -3.24
C SER A 78 -23.01 -10.06 -2.29
N LYS A 79 -21.74 -9.82 -2.67
CA LYS A 79 -20.56 -10.25 -1.93
C LYS A 79 -19.87 -9.11 -1.19
N LEU A 80 -20.62 -8.38 -0.37
CA LEU A 80 -20.13 -7.18 0.32
C LEU A 80 -18.99 -7.45 1.33
N LYS A 81 -18.80 -8.70 1.79
CA LYS A 81 -17.75 -9.09 2.74
C LYS A 81 -16.46 -9.58 2.08
N GLU A 82 -16.39 -9.60 0.75
CA GLU A 82 -15.22 -10.06 -0.01
C GLU A 82 -14.22 -8.92 -0.24
N ILE A 83 -13.14 -8.90 0.51
CA ILE A 83 -12.15 -7.81 0.50
C ILE A 83 -11.49 -7.59 -0.87
N TRP A 84 -11.31 -8.65 -1.66
CA TRP A 84 -10.67 -8.55 -2.97
C TRP A 84 -11.42 -7.63 -3.93
N LEU A 85 -12.76 -7.52 -3.80
CA LEU A 85 -13.57 -6.59 -4.60
C LEU A 85 -13.17 -5.13 -4.38
N TYR A 86 -12.79 -4.78 -3.16
CA TYR A 86 -12.34 -3.44 -2.78
C TYR A 86 -10.86 -3.19 -3.16
N ARG A 87 -10.08 -4.24 -3.42
CA ARG A 87 -8.67 -4.18 -3.88
C ARG A 87 -8.54 -3.97 -5.38
N ILE A 88 -9.54 -4.34 -6.18
CA ILE A 88 -9.50 -4.21 -7.65
C ILE A 88 -9.13 -2.79 -8.11
N PRO A 89 -9.67 -1.69 -7.56
CA PRO A 89 -9.24 -0.34 -7.94
C PRO A 89 -7.75 -0.09 -7.72
N SER A 90 -7.17 -0.58 -6.62
CA SER A 90 -5.73 -0.45 -6.34
C SER A 90 -4.89 -1.27 -7.31
N LEU A 91 -5.29 -2.50 -7.62
CA LEU A 91 -4.66 -3.35 -8.62
C LEU A 91 -4.62 -2.66 -10.00
N LEU A 92 -5.77 -2.18 -10.48
CA LEU A 92 -5.87 -1.52 -11.78
C LEU A 92 -5.05 -0.22 -11.80
N ALA A 93 -5.08 0.55 -10.73
CA ALA A 93 -4.29 1.78 -10.60
C ALA A 93 -2.78 1.51 -10.61
N ALA A 94 -2.32 0.44 -9.96
CA ALA A 94 -0.92 0.02 -10.02
C ALA A 94 -0.50 -0.33 -11.45
N ILE A 95 -1.32 -1.09 -12.19
CA ILE A 95 -1.07 -1.42 -13.59
C ILE A 95 -1.05 -0.14 -14.45
N VAL A 96 -2.01 0.77 -14.27
CA VAL A 96 -2.06 2.07 -14.96
C VAL A 96 -0.82 2.89 -14.67
N ALA A 97 -0.35 2.94 -13.43
CA ALA A 97 0.87 3.65 -13.04
C ALA A 97 2.13 3.07 -13.72
N VAL A 98 2.24 1.75 -13.80
CA VAL A 98 3.37 1.08 -14.47
C VAL A 98 3.34 1.33 -15.98
N ILE A 99 2.17 1.19 -16.63
CA ILE A 99 2.01 1.48 -18.06
C ILE A 99 2.24 2.98 -18.34
N GLY A 100 1.72 3.85 -17.46
CA GLY A 100 1.96 5.30 -17.55
C GLY A 100 3.46 5.63 -17.45
N THR A 101 4.18 4.94 -16.56
CA THR A 101 5.64 5.08 -16.42
C THR A 101 6.38 4.62 -17.68
N TYR A 102 5.93 3.53 -18.33
CA TYR A 102 6.44 3.11 -19.63
C TYR A 102 6.32 4.23 -20.68
N PHE A 103 5.12 4.81 -20.83
CA PHE A 103 4.92 5.90 -21.79
C PHE A 103 5.68 7.17 -21.41
N LEU A 104 5.72 7.52 -20.12
CA LEU A 104 6.46 8.67 -19.62
C LEU A 104 7.97 8.54 -19.88
N ALA A 105 8.53 7.36 -19.61
CA ALA A 105 9.94 7.07 -19.88
C ALA A 105 10.27 7.17 -21.38
N ASN A 106 9.38 6.72 -22.26
CA ASN A 106 9.56 6.82 -23.72
C ASN A 106 9.52 8.27 -24.25
N VAL A 107 9.07 9.24 -23.46
CA VAL A 107 9.23 10.68 -23.79
C VAL A 107 10.71 11.10 -23.70
N PHE A 108 11.47 10.45 -22.84
CA PHE A 108 12.87 10.75 -22.60
C PHE A 108 13.84 9.79 -23.27
N LEU A 109 13.46 8.52 -23.35
CA LEU A 109 14.33 7.39 -23.68
C LEU A 109 13.90 6.70 -24.98
N HIS A 110 14.90 6.23 -25.71
CA HIS A 110 14.65 5.28 -26.79
C HIS A 110 14.42 3.86 -26.25
N PRO A 111 13.74 2.99 -27.00
CA PRO A 111 13.63 1.58 -26.64
C PRO A 111 15.01 0.96 -26.36
N PRO A 112 15.13 0.09 -25.31
CA PRO A 112 14.08 -0.48 -24.46
C PRO A 112 13.80 0.32 -23.16
N GLY A 113 14.23 1.59 -23.05
CA GLY A 113 14.22 2.37 -21.81
C GLY A 113 12.86 2.42 -21.10
N GLY A 114 11.76 2.61 -21.84
CA GLY A 114 10.43 2.60 -21.23
C GLY A 114 10.07 1.26 -20.59
N THR A 115 10.41 0.16 -21.26
CA THR A 115 10.15 -1.20 -20.75
C THR A 115 10.97 -1.46 -19.48
N ILE A 116 12.25 -1.05 -19.45
CA ILE A 116 13.11 -1.19 -18.28
C ILE A 116 12.52 -0.42 -17.08
N ALA A 117 12.12 0.83 -17.26
CA ALA A 117 11.53 1.64 -16.18
C ALA A 117 10.23 1.02 -15.65
N ALA A 118 9.37 0.51 -16.54
CA ALA A 118 8.14 -0.17 -16.14
C ALA A 118 8.39 -1.47 -15.35
N ILE A 119 9.36 -2.28 -15.78
CA ILE A 119 9.74 -3.53 -15.09
C ILE A 119 10.31 -3.22 -13.70
N ILE A 120 11.16 -2.20 -13.57
CA ILE A 120 11.68 -1.75 -12.28
C ILE A 120 10.53 -1.39 -11.34
N LEU A 121 9.60 -0.55 -11.80
CA LEU A 121 8.48 -0.11 -10.96
C LEU A 121 7.55 -1.26 -10.58
N SER A 122 7.21 -2.16 -11.53
CA SER A 122 6.29 -3.27 -11.31
C SER A 122 6.77 -4.28 -10.27
N SER A 123 8.08 -4.45 -10.13
CA SER A 123 8.71 -5.40 -9.21
C SER A 123 9.11 -4.80 -7.86
N THR A 124 8.78 -3.53 -7.58
CA THR A 124 9.10 -2.91 -6.30
C THR A 124 8.19 -3.43 -5.18
N PRO A 125 8.73 -3.85 -4.02
CA PRO A 125 7.97 -4.34 -2.87
C PRO A 125 6.85 -3.39 -2.44
N LEU A 126 7.13 -2.09 -2.47
CA LEU A 126 6.15 -1.08 -2.04
C LEU A 126 4.92 -1.06 -2.96
N LEU A 127 5.10 -1.10 -4.28
CA LEU A 127 3.97 -1.10 -5.20
C LEU A 127 3.23 -2.44 -5.19
N ILE A 128 3.96 -3.56 -5.04
CA ILE A 128 3.35 -4.88 -4.87
C ILE A 128 2.44 -4.86 -3.64
N GLY A 129 2.91 -4.35 -2.50
CA GLY A 129 2.11 -4.23 -1.29
C GLY A 129 0.87 -3.35 -1.48
N GLU A 130 1.02 -2.16 -2.06
CA GLU A 130 -0.10 -1.24 -2.28
C GLU A 130 -1.11 -1.73 -3.33
N ALA A 131 -0.70 -2.56 -4.28
CA ALA A 131 -1.61 -3.21 -5.24
C ALA A 131 -2.53 -4.25 -4.57
N HIS A 132 -2.11 -4.81 -3.43
CA HIS A 132 -2.87 -5.80 -2.64
C HIS A 132 -3.71 -5.18 -1.53
N MET A 133 -3.73 -3.85 -1.40
CA MET A 133 -4.46 -3.17 -0.33
C MET A 133 -5.59 -2.32 -0.88
N ALA A 134 -6.77 -2.41 -0.26
CA ALA A 134 -7.91 -1.55 -0.56
C ALA A 134 -7.71 -0.13 0.03
N LYS A 135 -6.69 0.61 -0.48
CA LYS A 135 -6.31 1.95 -0.02
C LYS A 135 -6.16 2.94 -1.18
N SER A 136 -5.81 4.18 -0.84
CA SER A 136 -5.71 5.28 -1.80
C SER A 136 -4.34 5.39 -2.51
N ASP A 137 -3.30 4.66 -2.09
CA ASP A 137 -1.92 4.95 -2.46
C ASP A 137 -1.56 4.57 -3.90
N ALA A 138 -1.99 3.39 -4.36
CA ALA A 138 -1.84 3.00 -5.76
C ALA A 138 -2.64 3.91 -6.69
N LEU A 139 -3.85 4.33 -6.27
CA LEU A 139 -4.67 5.29 -7.00
C LEU A 139 -4.00 6.67 -7.11
N LEU A 140 -3.43 7.16 -6.00
CA LEU A 140 -2.64 8.39 -5.98
C LEU A 140 -1.45 8.31 -6.95
N LEU A 141 -0.70 7.21 -6.93
CA LEU A 141 0.42 7.00 -7.85
C LEU A 141 -0.02 7.12 -9.31
N ALA A 142 -1.12 6.47 -9.67
CA ALA A 142 -1.66 6.54 -11.04
C ALA A 142 -1.99 7.99 -11.45
N THR A 143 -2.64 8.77 -10.55
CA THR A 143 -2.97 10.17 -10.84
C THR A 143 -1.73 11.05 -10.99
N VAL A 144 -0.69 10.83 -10.18
CA VAL A 144 0.59 11.54 -10.29
C VAL A 144 1.28 11.21 -11.61
N VAL A 145 1.35 9.94 -12.00
CA VAL A 145 1.98 9.53 -13.27
C VAL A 145 1.24 10.10 -14.48
N ILE A 146 -0.10 10.08 -14.48
CA ILE A 146 -0.93 10.66 -15.54
C ILE A 146 -0.68 12.18 -15.63
N ALA A 147 -0.67 12.88 -14.50
CA ALA A 147 -0.43 14.32 -14.47
C ALA A 147 1.00 14.67 -14.93
N GLN A 148 2.01 13.93 -14.47
CA GLN A 148 3.40 14.11 -14.89
C GLN A 148 3.60 13.82 -16.39
N PHE A 149 2.87 12.85 -16.95
CA PHE A 149 2.90 12.60 -18.39
C PHE A 149 2.38 13.81 -19.19
N GLY A 150 1.24 14.39 -18.79
CA GLY A 150 0.72 15.61 -19.40
C GLY A 150 1.67 16.81 -19.26
N LEU A 151 2.28 16.95 -18.07
CA LEU A 151 3.24 18.01 -17.78
C LEU A 151 4.47 17.95 -18.66
N ILE A 152 5.16 16.79 -18.71
CA ILE A 152 6.40 16.64 -19.49
C ILE A 152 6.18 16.81 -20.99
N ARG A 153 5.05 16.32 -21.51
CA ARG A 153 4.69 16.50 -22.92
C ARG A 153 4.55 17.98 -23.25
N THR A 154 3.88 18.75 -22.39
CA THR A 154 3.73 20.20 -22.57
C THR A 154 5.06 20.94 -22.40
N TYR A 155 5.86 20.57 -21.42
CA TYR A 155 7.21 21.12 -21.21
C TYR A 155 8.12 20.92 -22.43
N LYS A 156 8.04 19.76 -23.10
CA LYS A 156 8.73 19.47 -24.37
C LYS A 156 8.05 20.08 -25.62
N ASN A 157 7.20 21.08 -25.44
CA ASN A 157 6.47 21.79 -26.50
C ASN A 157 5.46 20.93 -27.30
N HIS A 158 5.08 19.76 -26.83
CA HIS A 158 3.97 18.98 -27.39
C HIS A 158 2.65 19.44 -26.76
N VAL A 159 2.23 20.67 -27.03
CA VAL A 159 0.99 21.25 -26.52
C VAL A 159 -0.19 20.63 -27.25
N SER A 160 -1.05 19.92 -26.53
CA SER A 160 -2.29 19.34 -27.05
C SER A 160 -3.37 19.36 -26.00
N TRP A 161 -4.66 19.27 -26.43
CA TRP A 161 -5.79 19.12 -25.55
C TRP A 161 -5.67 17.86 -24.66
N LEU A 162 -5.22 16.76 -25.23
CA LEU A 162 -5.06 15.50 -24.52
C LEU A 162 -4.00 15.59 -23.40
N ASN A 163 -2.86 16.23 -23.67
CA ASN A 163 -1.82 16.44 -22.66
C ASN A 163 -2.30 17.38 -21.54
N TRP A 164 -3.10 18.38 -21.90
CA TRP A 164 -3.75 19.26 -20.94
C TRP A 164 -4.73 18.48 -20.06
N LEU A 165 -5.55 17.59 -20.66
CA LEU A 165 -6.50 16.74 -19.93
C LEU A 165 -5.78 15.75 -19.00
N PHE A 166 -4.68 15.13 -19.43
CA PHE A 166 -3.87 14.28 -18.56
C PHE A 166 -3.32 15.05 -17.37
N LEU A 167 -2.80 16.26 -17.57
CA LEU A 167 -2.29 17.08 -16.48
C LEU A 167 -3.40 17.43 -15.47
N TRP A 168 -4.39 18.16 -15.93
CA TRP A 168 -5.39 18.74 -15.03
C TRP A 168 -6.45 17.72 -14.56
N GLY A 169 -6.78 16.75 -15.40
CA GLY A 169 -7.61 15.61 -15.01
C GLY A 169 -6.91 14.73 -13.97
N GLY A 170 -5.60 14.45 -14.16
CA GLY A 170 -4.79 13.76 -13.16
C GLY A 170 -4.73 14.52 -11.83
N ILE A 171 -4.58 15.86 -11.86
CA ILE A 171 -4.62 16.70 -10.65
C ILE A 171 -5.99 16.62 -9.98
N GLY A 172 -7.09 16.80 -10.72
CA GLY A 172 -8.43 16.78 -10.17
C GLY A 172 -8.81 15.43 -9.55
N LEU A 173 -8.53 14.34 -10.27
CA LEU A 173 -8.71 12.98 -9.74
C LEU A 173 -7.82 12.74 -8.51
N GLY A 174 -6.58 13.21 -8.52
CA GLY A 174 -5.68 13.10 -7.38
C GLY A 174 -6.19 13.81 -6.13
N VAL A 175 -6.82 14.99 -6.30
CA VAL A 175 -7.49 15.70 -5.20
C VAL A 175 -8.63 14.85 -4.65
N MET A 176 -9.45 14.24 -5.50
CA MET A 176 -10.55 13.36 -5.07
C MET A 176 -10.09 12.07 -4.40
N ILE A 177 -8.87 11.59 -4.69
CA ILE A 177 -8.29 10.37 -4.09
C ILE A 177 -7.62 10.67 -2.73
N LYS A 178 -6.74 11.67 -2.67
CA LYS A 178 -5.92 11.90 -1.46
C LYS A 178 -5.65 13.37 -1.15
N GLY A 179 -6.51 14.27 -1.60
CA GLY A 179 -6.40 15.70 -1.35
C GLY A 179 -5.21 16.35 -2.06
N PRO A 180 -4.42 17.19 -1.38
CA PRO A 180 -3.47 18.11 -2.03
C PRO A 180 -2.18 17.46 -2.57
N ILE A 181 -1.99 16.14 -2.43
CA ILE A 181 -0.68 15.51 -2.70
C ILE A 181 -0.32 15.56 -4.19
N THR A 182 -1.25 15.18 -5.10
CA THR A 182 -0.98 15.26 -6.55
C THR A 182 -0.70 16.70 -7.00
N PRO A 183 -1.55 17.70 -6.68
CA PRO A 183 -1.23 19.09 -7.02
C PRO A 183 0.09 19.58 -6.42
N LEU A 184 0.45 19.17 -5.22
CA LEU A 184 1.71 19.54 -4.57
C LEU A 184 2.93 18.99 -5.31
N VAL A 185 2.92 17.71 -5.67
CA VAL A 185 4.01 17.09 -6.46
C VAL A 185 4.18 17.79 -7.82
N ILE A 186 3.07 18.08 -8.51
CA ILE A 186 3.10 18.78 -9.80
C ILE A 186 3.61 20.21 -9.62
N PHE A 187 3.10 20.95 -8.62
CA PHE A 187 3.52 22.32 -8.33
C PHE A 187 5.01 22.39 -8.03
N LEU A 188 5.54 21.52 -7.17
CA LEU A 188 6.97 21.47 -6.85
C LEU A 188 7.83 21.17 -8.09
N THR A 189 7.35 20.24 -8.94
CA THR A 189 8.05 19.93 -10.22
C THR A 189 8.10 21.16 -11.13
N VAL A 190 6.95 21.84 -11.35
CA VAL A 190 6.85 23.06 -12.17
C VAL A 190 7.72 24.18 -11.62
N LEU A 191 7.67 24.41 -10.31
CA LEU A 191 8.44 25.44 -9.63
C LEU A 191 9.95 25.24 -9.84
N VAL A 192 10.46 24.04 -9.55
CA VAL A 192 11.88 23.77 -9.62
C VAL A 192 12.39 23.77 -11.07
N VAL A 193 11.62 23.22 -12.02
CA VAL A 193 11.97 23.32 -13.46
C VAL A 193 12.05 24.78 -13.89
N SER A 194 11.07 25.62 -13.51
CA SER A 194 11.05 27.05 -13.88
C SER A 194 12.22 27.82 -13.28
N ILE A 195 12.64 27.49 -12.04
CA ILE A 195 13.82 28.10 -11.39
C ILE A 195 15.11 27.68 -12.12
N ILE A 196 15.29 26.38 -12.42
CA ILE A 196 16.49 25.86 -13.09
C ILE A 196 16.66 26.46 -14.50
N ASP A 197 15.57 26.50 -15.27
CA ASP A 197 15.57 27.00 -16.63
C ASP A 197 15.49 28.53 -16.69
N ARG A 198 15.27 29.22 -15.56
CA ARG A 198 15.07 30.66 -15.44
C ARG A 198 13.98 31.20 -16.38
N GLU A 199 12.99 30.38 -16.66
CA GLU A 199 11.87 30.71 -17.53
C GLU A 199 10.58 30.25 -16.91
N ILE A 200 9.60 31.17 -16.76
CA ILE A 200 8.26 30.85 -16.23
C ILE A 200 7.18 30.87 -17.32
N LYS A 201 7.49 31.49 -18.49
CA LYS A 201 6.47 31.66 -19.55
C LYS A 201 5.90 30.37 -20.10
N TRP A 202 6.66 29.28 -20.04
CA TRP A 202 6.17 27.95 -20.46
C TRP A 202 4.96 27.48 -19.64
N VAL A 203 4.78 27.96 -18.40
CA VAL A 203 3.65 27.64 -17.53
C VAL A 203 2.33 28.12 -18.15
N LEU A 204 2.35 29.21 -18.93
CA LEU A 204 1.14 29.65 -19.65
C LEU A 204 0.65 28.61 -20.66
N LYS A 205 1.54 27.77 -21.21
CA LYS A 205 1.17 26.67 -22.12
C LYS A 205 0.35 25.59 -21.43
N LEU A 206 0.42 25.50 -20.09
CA LEU A 206 -0.40 24.60 -19.27
C LEU A 206 -1.86 25.08 -19.17
N ARG A 207 -2.16 26.31 -19.62
CA ARG A 207 -3.49 26.94 -19.55
C ARG A 207 -4.10 26.86 -18.14
N PRO A 208 -3.44 27.44 -17.11
CA PRO A 208 -3.79 27.20 -15.71
C PRO A 208 -5.23 27.59 -15.36
N LEU A 209 -5.76 28.70 -15.91
CA LEU A 209 -7.14 29.13 -15.61
C LEU A 209 -8.16 28.07 -16.02
N LEU A 210 -8.07 27.52 -17.23
CA LEU A 210 -8.91 26.43 -17.70
C LEU A 210 -8.67 25.15 -16.90
N GLY A 211 -7.43 24.91 -16.49
CA GLY A 211 -7.06 23.77 -15.67
C GLY A 211 -7.71 23.81 -14.29
N PHE A 212 -7.61 24.95 -13.61
CA PHE A 212 -8.28 25.14 -12.31
C PHE A 212 -9.80 25.01 -12.42
N SER A 213 -10.41 25.47 -13.53
CA SER A 213 -11.85 25.27 -13.77
C SER A 213 -12.20 23.79 -13.90
N LEU A 214 -11.37 22.98 -14.60
CA LEU A 214 -11.59 21.53 -14.68
C LEU A 214 -11.45 20.86 -13.31
N VAL A 215 -10.41 21.19 -12.55
CA VAL A 215 -10.23 20.66 -11.18
C VAL A 215 -11.43 21.05 -10.31
N ALA A 216 -11.90 22.29 -10.39
CA ALA A 216 -13.07 22.75 -9.68
C ALA A 216 -14.33 21.95 -10.09
N CYS A 217 -14.56 21.73 -11.38
CA CYS A 217 -15.67 20.91 -11.87
C CYS A 217 -15.63 19.46 -11.35
N ILE A 218 -14.45 18.89 -11.19
CA ILE A 218 -14.29 17.52 -10.65
C ILE A 218 -14.54 17.48 -9.15
N CYS A 219 -14.02 18.47 -8.40
CA CYS A 219 -13.95 18.40 -6.94
C CYS A 219 -15.12 19.09 -6.24
N LEU A 220 -15.55 20.27 -6.72
CA LEU A 220 -16.55 21.10 -6.03
C LEU A 220 -17.91 20.43 -5.84
N PRO A 221 -18.45 19.64 -6.79
CA PRO A 221 -19.75 19.01 -6.59
C PRO A 221 -19.81 18.17 -5.31
N TRP A 222 -18.77 17.35 -5.08
CA TRP A 222 -18.72 16.54 -3.88
C TRP A 222 -18.37 17.39 -2.63
N ILE A 223 -17.39 18.30 -2.73
CA ILE A 223 -16.98 19.15 -1.61
C ILE A 223 -18.15 19.99 -1.08
N ILE A 224 -18.95 20.56 -1.97
CA ILE A 224 -20.13 21.35 -1.58
C ILE A 224 -21.18 20.44 -0.94
N SER A 225 -21.43 19.27 -1.55
CA SER A 225 -22.43 18.33 -1.03
C SER A 225 -22.08 17.82 0.36
N ILE A 226 -20.81 17.42 0.59
CA ILE A 226 -20.38 16.96 1.93
C ILE A 226 -20.36 18.09 2.95
N GLN A 227 -20.00 19.30 2.54
CA GLN A 227 -19.98 20.44 3.43
C GLN A 227 -21.39 20.81 3.92
N ILE A 228 -22.39 20.68 3.06
CA ILE A 228 -23.80 20.88 3.42
C ILE A 228 -24.27 19.75 4.34
N GLN A 229 -24.03 18.47 3.97
CA GLN A 229 -24.50 17.33 4.75
C GLN A 229 -23.83 17.21 6.13
N SER A 230 -22.57 17.61 6.24
CA SER A 230 -21.81 17.60 7.50
C SER A 230 -21.95 18.87 8.33
N SER A 231 -22.82 19.83 7.94
CA SER A 231 -22.97 21.11 8.61
C SER A 231 -21.64 21.85 8.84
N GLY A 232 -20.71 21.72 7.90
CA GLY A 232 -19.39 22.37 7.96
C GLY A 232 -18.27 21.53 8.60
N GLU A 233 -18.57 20.39 9.19
CA GLU A 233 -17.62 19.58 9.96
C GLU A 233 -16.53 18.96 9.08
N PHE A 234 -16.82 18.62 7.80
CA PHE A 234 -15.86 17.97 6.91
C PHE A 234 -14.54 18.72 6.79
N LEU A 235 -14.57 20.02 6.45
CA LEU A 235 -13.34 20.80 6.28
C LEU A 235 -12.58 20.97 7.61
N GLN A 236 -13.28 21.16 8.71
CA GLN A 236 -12.66 21.26 10.03
C GLN A 236 -11.92 19.97 10.40
N SER A 237 -12.54 18.81 10.19
CA SER A 237 -11.95 17.51 10.50
C SER A 237 -10.84 17.12 9.54
N SER A 238 -11.04 17.26 8.22
CA SER A 238 -10.06 16.81 7.22
C SER A 238 -8.81 17.70 7.17
N VAL A 239 -8.94 19.01 7.33
CA VAL A 239 -7.80 19.94 7.30
C VAL A 239 -7.26 20.16 8.71
N GLY A 240 -8.13 20.50 9.68
CA GLY A 240 -7.70 20.88 11.04
C GLY A 240 -7.23 19.69 11.87
N GLN A 241 -7.92 18.55 11.81
CA GLN A 241 -7.63 17.40 12.67
C GLN A 241 -6.79 16.31 11.99
N ASP A 242 -6.83 16.16 10.64
CA ASP A 242 -6.05 15.12 9.94
C ASP A 242 -4.80 15.69 9.25
N LEU A 243 -4.92 16.73 8.42
CA LEU A 243 -3.81 17.21 7.60
C LEU A 243 -2.78 18.02 8.40
N LEU A 244 -3.22 19.07 9.12
CA LEU A 244 -2.30 19.95 9.84
C LEU A 244 -1.50 19.25 10.94
N PRO A 245 -2.07 18.38 11.80
CA PRO A 245 -1.30 17.65 12.79
C PRO A 245 -0.23 16.73 12.17
N LYS A 246 -0.53 16.08 11.03
CA LYS A 246 0.45 15.24 10.31
C LYS A 246 1.63 16.03 9.77
N LEU A 247 1.42 17.30 9.41
CA LEU A 247 2.49 18.17 8.90
C LEU A 247 3.34 18.75 10.04
N LEU A 248 2.75 19.05 11.20
CA LEU A 248 3.39 19.81 12.29
C LEU A 248 3.91 18.92 13.42
N SER A 249 3.29 17.78 13.65
CA SER A 249 3.65 16.89 14.75
C SER A 249 3.64 15.42 14.29
N GLY A 250 4.42 14.55 14.93
CA GLY A 250 4.37 13.11 14.71
C GLY A 250 3.05 12.55 15.27
N VAL A 251 2.11 12.17 14.40
CA VAL A 251 0.81 11.60 14.78
C VAL A 251 0.88 10.08 14.82
N GLU A 252 0.14 9.45 15.73
CA GLU A 252 -0.01 7.98 15.87
C GLU A 252 1.33 7.23 16.07
N SER A 253 2.29 7.81 16.80
CA SER A 253 3.63 7.23 17.08
C SER A 253 4.51 7.02 15.82
N HIS A 254 4.22 7.68 14.71
CA HIS A 254 4.98 7.58 13.45
C HIS A 254 6.00 8.72 13.26
N GLY A 255 6.44 9.35 14.34
CA GLY A 255 7.52 10.35 14.31
C GLY A 255 8.88 9.67 14.11
N LEU A 256 9.51 9.87 12.94
CA LEU A 256 10.82 9.34 12.60
C LEU A 256 11.76 10.44 12.10
N PRO A 257 13.08 10.33 12.33
CA PRO A 257 14.04 11.35 11.93
C PRO A 257 14.18 11.45 10.41
N PRO A 258 14.70 12.59 9.89
CA PRO A 258 15.13 12.68 8.49
C PRO A 258 16.16 11.58 8.14
N GLY A 259 16.15 11.12 6.88
CA GLY A 259 16.95 9.99 6.41
C GLY A 259 16.20 8.65 6.41
N TYR A 260 15.02 8.59 7.01
CA TYR A 260 14.19 7.39 7.05
C TYR A 260 13.88 6.83 5.65
N TYR A 261 13.40 7.67 4.74
CA TYR A 261 13.05 7.22 3.40
C TYR A 261 14.26 6.82 2.56
N LEU A 262 15.44 7.39 2.84
CA LEU A 262 16.67 7.02 2.14
C LEU A 262 17.05 5.56 2.49
N LEU A 263 16.98 5.18 3.75
CA LEU A 263 17.23 3.82 4.20
C LEU A 263 16.11 2.87 3.73
N LEU A 264 14.86 3.32 3.85
CA LEU A 264 13.70 2.54 3.43
C LEU A 264 13.72 2.21 1.93
N ALA A 265 14.24 3.11 1.09
CA ALA A 265 14.35 2.90 -0.35
C ALA A 265 15.21 1.67 -0.72
N LEU A 266 16.19 1.29 0.11
CA LEU A 266 17.00 0.09 -0.11
C LEU A 266 16.17 -1.19 -0.06
N ILE A 267 15.13 -1.21 0.77
CA ILE A 267 14.19 -2.32 0.95
C ILE A 267 13.04 -2.20 -0.05
N THR A 268 12.40 -1.05 -0.11
CA THR A 268 11.15 -0.84 -0.87
C THR A 268 11.34 -0.72 -2.38
N LEU A 269 12.57 -0.46 -2.85
CA LEU A 269 12.98 -0.55 -4.26
C LEU A 269 13.76 -1.85 -4.57
N TRP A 270 14.00 -2.73 -3.59
CA TRP A 270 14.61 -4.02 -3.85
C TRP A 270 13.73 -4.84 -4.83
N PRO A 271 14.28 -5.63 -5.75
CA PRO A 271 15.71 -5.88 -5.96
C PRO A 271 16.42 -4.83 -6.84
N SER A 272 15.70 -3.85 -7.37
CA SER A 272 16.27 -2.78 -8.22
C SER A 272 17.13 -1.78 -7.44
N SER A 273 17.17 -1.86 -6.09
CA SER A 273 18.04 -1.03 -5.25
C SER A 273 19.54 -1.21 -5.56
N LEU A 274 19.94 -2.35 -6.13
CA LEU A 274 21.29 -2.59 -6.68
C LEU A 274 21.73 -1.49 -7.66
N PHE A 275 20.79 -0.91 -8.39
CA PHE A 275 21.04 0.02 -9.48
C PHE A 275 20.88 1.50 -9.09
N ILE A 276 20.42 1.81 -7.86
CA ILE A 276 20.14 3.19 -7.42
C ILE A 276 21.40 4.04 -7.41
N TYR A 277 22.45 3.58 -6.73
CA TYR A 277 23.67 4.37 -6.58
C TYR A 277 24.38 4.65 -7.92
N PRO A 278 24.64 3.64 -8.78
CA PRO A 278 25.25 3.90 -10.09
C PRO A 278 24.39 4.84 -10.95
N ALA A 279 23.08 4.68 -10.94
CA ALA A 279 22.16 5.53 -11.66
C ALA A 279 22.17 6.97 -11.13
N LEU A 280 22.19 7.15 -9.81
CA LEU A 280 22.28 8.48 -9.18
C LEU A 280 23.62 9.17 -9.49
N LYS A 281 24.76 8.46 -9.37
CA LYS A 281 26.08 8.97 -9.73
C LYS A 281 26.14 9.42 -11.19
N PHE A 282 25.55 8.63 -12.11
CA PHE A 282 25.46 8.98 -13.53
C PHE A 282 24.53 10.18 -13.75
N ALA A 283 23.38 10.22 -13.08
CA ALA A 283 22.43 11.32 -13.20
C ALA A 283 23.01 12.64 -12.70
N ILE A 284 23.78 12.65 -11.60
CA ILE A 284 24.47 13.84 -11.09
C ILE A 284 25.45 14.40 -12.15
N ASN A 285 26.19 13.51 -12.82
CA ASN A 285 27.10 13.93 -13.91
C ASN A 285 26.32 14.45 -15.12
N SER A 286 25.13 13.91 -15.37
CA SER A 286 24.23 14.28 -16.48
C SER A 286 23.19 15.34 -16.11
N ARG A 287 23.32 16.01 -14.94
CA ARG A 287 22.30 16.93 -14.37
C ARG A 287 21.93 18.13 -15.25
N LYS A 288 22.76 18.45 -16.26
CA LYS A 288 22.46 19.52 -17.22
C LYS A 288 21.51 19.12 -18.34
N THR A 289 21.24 17.81 -18.52
CA THR A 289 20.28 17.34 -19.53
C THR A 289 18.84 17.63 -19.10
N ASN A 290 17.98 17.98 -20.06
CA ASN A 290 16.59 18.30 -19.78
C ASN A 290 15.83 17.13 -19.14
N THR A 291 16.22 15.90 -19.47
CA THR A 291 15.68 14.68 -18.86
C THR A 291 15.96 14.65 -17.36
N ILE A 292 17.22 14.75 -16.96
CA ILE A 292 17.60 14.65 -15.55
C ILE A 292 17.14 15.88 -14.76
N LYS A 293 17.16 17.08 -15.34
CA LYS A 293 16.58 18.27 -14.72
C LYS A 293 15.12 18.04 -14.31
N PHE A 294 14.30 17.53 -15.23
CA PHE A 294 12.88 17.27 -14.97
C PHE A 294 12.70 16.19 -13.90
N LEU A 295 13.42 15.08 -14.00
CA LEU A 295 13.32 13.98 -13.04
C LEU A 295 13.79 14.40 -11.64
N PHE A 296 14.87 15.18 -11.54
CA PHE A 296 15.31 15.74 -10.26
C PHE A 296 14.34 16.79 -9.71
N ALA A 297 13.73 17.60 -10.55
CA ALA A 297 12.68 18.54 -10.14
C ALA A 297 11.42 17.83 -9.61
N TRP A 298 11.13 16.63 -10.09
CA TRP A 298 10.05 15.81 -9.55
C TRP A 298 10.45 15.16 -8.21
N VAL A 299 11.63 14.55 -8.13
CA VAL A 299 12.02 13.73 -6.97
C VAL A 299 12.50 14.60 -5.81
N ILE A 300 13.48 15.50 -6.02
CA ILE A 300 14.23 16.12 -4.93
C ILE A 300 13.35 16.99 -4.02
N PRO A 301 12.57 17.98 -4.53
CA PRO A 301 11.81 18.85 -3.64
C PRO A 301 10.75 18.09 -2.85
N THR A 302 10.08 17.14 -3.48
CA THR A 302 9.07 16.31 -2.80
C THR A 302 9.70 15.38 -1.78
N TRP A 303 10.85 14.76 -2.09
CA TRP A 303 11.59 13.90 -1.16
C TRP A 303 12.05 14.67 0.07
N VAL A 304 12.68 15.84 -0.14
CA VAL A 304 13.13 16.71 0.96
C VAL A 304 11.97 17.13 1.84
N MET A 305 10.86 17.53 1.25
CA MET A 305 9.64 17.87 2.00
C MET A 305 9.17 16.68 2.87
N LEU A 306 9.12 15.48 2.31
CA LEU A 306 8.70 14.27 3.04
C LEU A 306 9.69 13.90 4.15
N GLU A 307 10.99 14.16 3.97
CA GLU A 307 11.99 13.95 5.03
C GLU A 307 11.88 14.97 6.16
N ILE A 308 11.38 16.18 5.89
CA ILE A 308 11.15 17.22 6.91
C ILE A 308 9.89 16.93 7.72
N ILE A 309 8.83 16.41 7.07
CA ILE A 309 7.56 16.10 7.76
C ILE A 309 7.78 15.03 8.83
N PRO A 310 7.37 15.26 10.10
CA PRO A 310 7.59 14.33 11.19
C PRO A 310 6.92 12.96 10.99
N THR A 311 5.65 12.95 10.55
CA THR A 311 4.89 11.71 10.31
C THR A 311 5.41 11.01 9.06
N LYS A 312 5.98 9.80 9.22
CA LYS A 312 6.57 9.04 8.12
C LYS A 312 5.89 7.69 7.95
N LEU A 313 5.30 7.48 6.77
CA LEU A 313 4.75 6.19 6.37
C LEU A 313 5.42 5.72 5.07
N PRO A 314 5.72 4.42 4.92
CA PRO A 314 6.47 3.90 3.76
C PRO A 314 5.91 4.33 2.40
N HIS A 315 4.61 4.36 2.25
CA HIS A 315 3.92 4.67 0.99
C HIS A 315 3.94 6.15 0.60
N TYR A 316 4.40 7.07 1.46
CA TYR A 316 4.45 8.49 1.11
C TYR A 316 5.43 8.80 -0.03
N VAL A 317 6.52 8.03 -0.17
CA VAL A 317 7.50 8.21 -1.25
C VAL A 317 7.11 7.50 -2.56
N LEU A 318 6.07 6.69 -2.56
CA LEU A 318 5.63 5.94 -3.74
C LEU A 318 5.41 6.81 -5.00
N PRO A 319 4.83 8.03 -4.91
CA PRO A 319 4.68 8.93 -6.07
C PRO A 319 5.99 9.34 -6.75
N LEU A 320 7.15 9.11 -6.14
CA LEU A 320 8.47 9.45 -6.67
C LEU A 320 9.14 8.27 -7.39
N TYR A 321 8.69 7.04 -7.13
CA TYR A 321 9.30 5.82 -7.65
C TYR A 321 9.29 5.70 -9.19
N PRO A 322 8.28 6.18 -9.91
CA PRO A 322 8.34 6.24 -11.37
C PRO A 322 9.55 7.04 -11.89
N ALA A 323 9.83 8.19 -11.29
CA ALA A 323 10.98 9.02 -11.70
C ALA A 323 12.32 8.33 -11.37
N ILE A 324 12.41 7.66 -10.21
CA ILE A 324 13.60 6.87 -9.84
C ILE A 324 13.80 5.71 -10.82
N ALA A 325 12.74 4.98 -11.17
CA ALA A 325 12.79 3.91 -12.16
C ALA A 325 13.26 4.42 -13.54
N ILE A 326 12.81 5.62 -13.94
CA ILE A 326 13.26 6.25 -15.19
C ILE A 326 14.73 6.67 -15.10
N ILE A 327 15.20 7.18 -13.96
CA ILE A 327 16.63 7.52 -13.75
C ILE A 327 17.51 6.27 -13.88
N ILE A 328 17.10 5.15 -13.26
CA ILE A 328 17.81 3.87 -13.38
C ILE A 328 17.82 3.41 -14.84
N SER A 329 16.69 3.45 -15.51
CA SER A 329 16.58 3.07 -16.91
C SER A 329 17.40 4.00 -17.84
N TYR A 330 17.43 5.30 -17.53
CA TYR A 330 18.26 6.27 -18.26
C TYR A 330 19.74 5.89 -18.19
N TRP A 331 20.24 5.60 -17.00
CA TRP A 331 21.61 5.13 -16.80
C TRP A 331 21.87 3.83 -17.56
N MET A 332 21.04 2.80 -17.39
CA MET A 332 21.22 1.51 -18.05
C MET A 332 21.31 1.64 -19.58
N THR A 333 20.41 2.44 -20.17
CA THR A 333 20.35 2.59 -21.64
C THR A 333 21.49 3.42 -22.23
N HIS A 334 22.09 4.32 -21.46
CA HIS A 334 23.25 5.11 -21.93
C HIS A 334 24.55 4.31 -21.81
N VAL A 335 24.76 3.65 -20.67
CA VAL A 335 26.00 2.90 -20.44
C VAL A 335 26.10 1.67 -21.36
N THR A 336 24.99 0.98 -21.67
CA THR A 336 25.01 -0.15 -22.61
C THR A 336 25.25 0.27 -24.07
N LYS A 337 24.90 1.49 -24.47
CA LYS A 337 25.21 2.02 -25.81
C LYS A 337 26.67 2.41 -25.98
N GLU A 338 27.33 2.78 -24.89
CA GLU A 338 28.73 3.21 -24.90
C GLU A 338 29.74 2.06 -24.89
N GLU A 339 29.29 0.80 -24.81
CA GLU A 339 30.17 -0.39 -24.83
C GLU A 339 31.03 -0.49 -26.13
N GLY A 340 30.71 0.26 -27.20
CA GLY A 340 31.51 0.42 -28.41
C GLY A 340 32.53 1.60 -28.39
N HIS A 341 32.42 2.52 -27.44
CA HIS A 341 33.31 3.63 -27.20
C HIS A 341 33.69 3.64 -25.73
N LYS A 342 34.93 4.00 -25.36
CA LYS A 342 35.39 4.02 -23.96
C LYS A 342 34.40 4.78 -23.08
N SER A 343 33.51 4.03 -22.38
CA SER A 343 32.57 4.59 -21.40
C SER A 343 33.38 5.32 -20.33
N THR A 344 33.14 6.60 -20.16
CA THR A 344 33.77 7.42 -19.10
C THR A 344 33.19 7.12 -17.72
N PHE A 345 32.06 6.37 -17.66
CA PHE A 345 31.42 5.99 -16.41
C PHE A 345 32.02 4.69 -15.86
N SER A 346 32.57 4.78 -14.66
CA SER A 346 33.06 3.61 -13.92
C SER A 346 32.72 3.72 -12.44
N LEU A 347 32.45 2.57 -11.85
CA LEU A 347 32.41 2.40 -10.39
C LEU A 347 33.77 1.86 -9.94
N ASN A 348 34.27 2.35 -8.82
CA ASN A 348 35.47 1.77 -8.23
C ASN A 348 35.11 0.49 -7.43
N THR A 349 36.11 -0.30 -7.08
CA THR A 349 35.93 -1.57 -6.38
C THR A 349 35.21 -1.39 -5.04
N ILE A 350 35.49 -0.33 -4.30
CA ILE A 350 34.87 -0.05 -2.99
C ILE A 350 33.37 0.23 -3.16
N GLU A 351 33.00 1.08 -4.14
CA GLU A 351 31.58 1.38 -4.42
C GLU A 351 30.81 0.12 -4.77
N VAL A 352 31.35 -0.70 -5.65
CA VAL A 352 30.73 -1.97 -6.09
C VAL A 352 30.57 -2.91 -4.90
N THR A 353 31.60 -3.06 -4.06
CA THR A 353 31.57 -3.92 -2.88
C THR A 353 30.51 -3.46 -1.89
N ILE A 354 30.48 -2.16 -1.54
CA ILE A 354 29.49 -1.62 -0.61
C ILE A 354 28.06 -1.84 -1.10
N ILE A 355 27.79 -1.52 -2.38
CA ILE A 355 26.46 -1.73 -2.99
C ILE A 355 26.08 -3.22 -2.92
N GLY A 356 27.01 -4.10 -3.30
CA GLY A 356 26.81 -5.53 -3.27
C GLY A 356 26.49 -6.05 -1.86
N VAL A 357 27.29 -5.68 -0.86
CA VAL A 357 27.07 -6.09 0.53
C VAL A 357 25.69 -5.65 1.02
N ILE A 358 25.33 -4.39 0.85
CA ILE A 358 24.01 -3.88 1.27
C ILE A 358 22.90 -4.66 0.56
N TRP A 359 23.01 -4.84 -0.76
CA TRP A 359 21.99 -5.54 -1.54
C TRP A 359 21.84 -7.01 -1.16
N PHE A 360 22.97 -7.71 -0.88
CA PHE A 360 22.96 -9.08 -0.37
C PHE A 360 22.31 -9.17 1.02
N VAL A 361 22.64 -8.26 1.95
CA VAL A 361 22.04 -8.24 3.29
C VAL A 361 20.52 -8.08 3.19
N VAL A 362 20.03 -7.17 2.35
CA VAL A 362 18.60 -6.99 2.12
C VAL A 362 17.99 -8.25 1.48
N GLY A 363 18.64 -8.83 0.47
CA GLY A 363 18.18 -10.06 -0.19
C GLY A 363 18.10 -11.26 0.76
N LEU A 364 19.12 -11.45 1.59
CA LEU A 364 19.13 -12.52 2.60
C LEU A 364 18.06 -12.28 3.69
N SER A 365 17.75 -11.02 4.02
CA SER A 365 16.65 -10.71 4.93
C SER A 365 15.29 -11.11 4.33
N PHE A 366 15.07 -10.87 3.03
CA PHE A 366 13.87 -11.37 2.34
C PHE A 366 13.81 -12.90 2.34
N LEU A 367 14.94 -13.58 2.08
CA LEU A 367 14.99 -15.04 2.14
C LEU A 367 14.65 -15.57 3.54
N LEU A 368 15.21 -14.96 4.59
CA LEU A 368 14.92 -15.32 5.97
C LEU A 368 13.42 -15.16 6.28
N VAL A 369 12.84 -14.01 5.91
CA VAL A 369 11.40 -13.76 6.08
C VAL A 369 10.56 -14.78 5.31
N SER A 370 10.92 -15.10 4.06
CA SER A 370 10.23 -16.12 3.26
C SER A 370 10.23 -17.48 3.96
N ASN A 371 11.40 -17.91 4.45
CA ASN A 371 11.52 -19.20 5.14
C ASN A 371 10.74 -19.23 6.46
N LEU A 372 10.79 -18.16 7.24
CA LEU A 372 9.98 -18.03 8.45
C LEU A 372 8.48 -18.12 8.15
N LEU A 373 8.01 -17.38 7.15
CA LEU A 373 6.59 -17.38 6.76
C LEU A 373 6.12 -18.71 6.15
N GLN A 374 7.00 -19.48 5.51
CA GLN A 374 6.66 -20.82 5.00
C GLN A 374 6.53 -21.87 6.12
N GLN A 375 7.08 -21.60 7.29
CA GLN A 375 6.96 -22.46 8.48
C GLN A 375 5.74 -22.07 9.35
N THR A 376 4.59 -21.88 8.72
CA THR A 376 3.35 -21.41 9.39
C THR A 376 2.96 -22.24 10.61
N LYS A 377 3.27 -23.54 10.62
CA LYS A 377 3.01 -24.45 11.76
C LYS A 377 3.91 -24.19 12.97
N LEU A 378 5.11 -23.61 12.77
CA LEU A 378 6.05 -23.27 13.84
C LEU A 378 5.86 -21.84 14.34
N LEU A 379 5.30 -20.97 13.50
CA LEU A 379 5.00 -19.59 13.87
C LEU A 379 3.75 -19.56 14.74
N THR A 380 3.94 -19.31 16.03
CA THR A 380 2.84 -19.10 16.99
C THR A 380 2.70 -17.63 17.34
N PRO A 381 1.51 -17.17 17.81
CA PRO A 381 1.32 -15.80 18.27
C PRO A 381 2.33 -15.37 19.33
N GLU A 382 2.68 -16.27 20.25
CA GLU A 382 3.64 -16.02 21.33
C GLU A 382 5.06 -15.80 20.79
N LEU A 383 5.46 -16.58 19.77
CA LEU A 383 6.78 -16.46 19.16
C LEU A 383 6.97 -15.11 18.47
N VAL A 384 5.92 -14.61 17.82
CA VAL A 384 5.95 -13.31 17.13
C VAL A 384 5.93 -12.15 18.13
N ALA A 385 5.24 -12.31 19.28
CA ALA A 385 5.21 -11.31 20.33
C ALA A 385 6.55 -11.14 21.07
N THR A 386 7.37 -12.18 21.09
CA THR A 386 8.69 -12.18 21.78
C THR A 386 9.78 -12.60 20.79
N PRO A 387 10.33 -11.66 19.99
CA PRO A 387 11.33 -11.96 18.97
C PRO A 387 12.59 -12.67 19.51
N GLU A 388 12.92 -12.48 20.79
CA GLU A 388 14.02 -13.17 21.46
C GLU A 388 13.82 -14.70 21.49
N LEU A 389 12.58 -15.17 21.57
CA LEU A 389 12.25 -16.59 21.50
C LEU A 389 12.50 -17.18 20.10
N ILE A 390 12.53 -16.36 19.05
CA ILE A 390 12.85 -16.80 17.70
C ILE A 390 14.28 -17.38 17.70
N PHE A 391 15.23 -16.64 18.27
CA PHE A 391 16.63 -17.08 18.31
C PHE A 391 16.85 -18.31 19.20
N THR A 392 16.12 -18.46 20.28
CA THR A 392 16.26 -19.61 21.20
C THR A 392 15.57 -20.88 20.69
N LYS A 393 14.40 -20.75 20.08
CA LYS A 393 13.62 -21.88 19.57
C LYS A 393 14.16 -22.40 18.23
N PHE A 394 14.80 -21.53 17.43
CA PHE A 394 15.43 -21.90 16.15
C PHE A 394 16.92 -22.22 16.25
N SER A 395 17.51 -22.28 17.44
CA SER A 395 18.89 -22.78 17.66
C SER A 395 19.02 -24.29 17.52
N GLY A 396 17.92 -25.03 17.38
CA GLY A 396 17.87 -26.48 17.23
C GLY A 396 17.64 -26.94 15.78
N ILE A 397 17.85 -28.23 15.56
CA ILE A 397 17.75 -28.97 14.29
C ILE A 397 16.38 -28.79 13.55
N ASP A 398 15.37 -28.23 14.21
CA ASP A 398 14.04 -27.95 13.63
C ASP A 398 14.04 -26.93 12.48
N PHE A 399 15.11 -26.14 12.35
CA PHE A 399 15.35 -25.27 11.18
C PHE A 399 15.62 -26.08 9.89
N LEU A 400 16.00 -27.33 10.02
CA LEU A 400 16.32 -28.24 8.91
C LEU A 400 15.10 -29.05 8.39
N VAL A 401 13.95 -29.00 9.06
CA VAL A 401 12.71 -29.60 8.53
C VAL A 401 12.02 -28.62 7.58
N LEU A 402 12.78 -28.00 6.70
CA LEU A 402 12.26 -27.29 5.55
C LEU A 402 11.57 -28.30 4.64
N ASN A 403 10.32 -28.04 4.28
CA ASN A 403 9.66 -28.72 3.19
C ASN A 403 10.60 -28.69 1.96
N PHE A 404 10.73 -29.80 1.24
CA PHE A 404 11.61 -29.93 0.06
C PHE A 404 11.45 -28.76 -0.94
N ALA A 405 10.20 -28.30 -1.15
CA ALA A 405 9.91 -27.14 -1.98
C ALA A 405 10.54 -25.84 -1.44
N ALA A 406 10.57 -25.63 -0.12
CA ALA A 406 11.19 -24.48 0.51
C ALA A 406 12.72 -24.49 0.39
N ILE A 407 13.32 -25.69 0.46
CA ILE A 407 14.77 -25.87 0.22
C ILE A 407 15.11 -25.50 -1.22
N ILE A 408 14.38 -26.04 -2.21
CA ILE A 408 14.61 -25.71 -3.62
C ILE A 408 14.42 -24.20 -3.86
N ASN A 409 13.35 -23.61 -3.35
CA ASN A 409 13.12 -22.18 -3.48
C ASN A 409 14.27 -21.36 -2.90
N SER A 410 14.78 -21.74 -1.73
CA SER A 410 15.92 -21.06 -1.08
C SER A 410 17.21 -21.20 -1.88
N LEU A 411 17.50 -22.38 -2.41
CA LEU A 411 18.67 -22.60 -3.26
C LEU A 411 18.59 -21.80 -4.56
N MET A 412 17.41 -21.78 -5.21
CA MET A 412 17.17 -20.98 -6.41
C MET A 412 17.29 -19.48 -6.10
N PHE A 413 16.77 -19.04 -4.94
CA PHE A 413 16.87 -17.66 -4.51
C PHE A 413 18.33 -17.23 -4.33
N VAL A 414 19.12 -18.01 -3.58
CA VAL A 414 20.55 -17.73 -3.38
C VAL A 414 21.31 -17.76 -4.70
N PHE A 415 21.04 -18.74 -5.55
CA PHE A 415 21.65 -18.85 -6.89
C PHE A 415 21.36 -17.59 -7.72
N LEU A 416 20.09 -17.17 -7.84
CA LEU A 416 19.73 -15.98 -8.59
C LEU A 416 20.28 -14.69 -7.96
N LEU A 417 20.43 -14.63 -6.63
CA LEU A 417 21.06 -13.52 -5.95
C LEU A 417 22.51 -13.35 -6.44
N PHE A 418 23.28 -14.45 -6.47
CA PHE A 418 24.65 -14.43 -7.00
C PHE A 418 24.70 -14.14 -8.51
N VAL A 419 23.81 -14.74 -9.30
CA VAL A 419 23.75 -14.52 -10.75
C VAL A 419 23.45 -13.06 -11.08
N ALA A 420 22.47 -12.45 -10.41
CA ALA A 420 22.11 -11.06 -10.63
C ALA A 420 23.29 -10.13 -10.33
N TYR A 421 24.00 -10.37 -9.22
CA TYR A 421 25.17 -9.57 -8.86
C TYR A 421 26.37 -9.82 -9.80
N ALA A 422 26.64 -11.07 -10.17
CA ALA A 422 27.69 -11.38 -11.16
C ALA A 422 27.43 -10.70 -12.51
N LEU A 423 26.18 -10.75 -12.99
CA LEU A 423 25.79 -10.04 -14.22
C LEU A 423 25.97 -8.51 -14.08
N PHE A 424 25.71 -7.95 -12.90
CA PHE A 424 26.01 -6.54 -12.60
C PHE A 424 27.52 -6.25 -12.70
N LEU A 425 28.36 -7.10 -12.13
CA LEU A 425 29.83 -6.98 -12.22
C LEU A 425 30.34 -7.06 -13.66
N PHE A 426 29.76 -7.96 -14.45
CA PHE A 426 30.08 -8.10 -15.89
C PHE A 426 29.41 -7.04 -16.77
N ARG A 427 28.82 -6.00 -16.17
CA ARG A 427 28.12 -4.88 -16.85
C ARG A 427 26.92 -5.32 -17.71
N LYS A 428 26.42 -6.55 -17.56
CA LYS A 428 25.21 -7.03 -18.23
C LYS A 428 23.95 -6.58 -17.49
N TYR A 429 23.76 -5.27 -17.38
CA TYR A 429 22.76 -4.66 -16.48
C TYR A 429 21.31 -5.07 -16.76
N VAL A 430 20.92 -5.22 -18.02
CA VAL A 430 19.56 -5.66 -18.37
C VAL A 430 19.32 -7.12 -17.95
N LEU A 431 20.32 -8.00 -18.13
CA LEU A 431 20.23 -9.39 -17.67
C LEU A 431 20.25 -9.46 -16.13
N SER A 432 21.07 -8.61 -15.48
CA SER A 432 21.07 -8.48 -14.02
C SER A 432 19.70 -8.05 -13.50
N LEU A 433 19.03 -7.08 -14.15
CA LEU A 433 17.66 -6.69 -13.81
C LEU A 433 16.68 -7.85 -14.01
N SER A 434 16.78 -8.60 -15.12
CA SER A 434 15.91 -9.76 -15.37
C SER A 434 16.06 -10.83 -14.28
N ALA A 435 17.29 -11.16 -13.88
CA ALA A 435 17.56 -12.07 -12.77
C ALA A 435 17.03 -11.53 -11.44
N SER A 436 17.17 -10.22 -11.21
CA SER A 436 16.64 -9.55 -10.02
C SER A 436 15.10 -9.60 -9.96
N VAL A 437 14.42 -9.40 -11.08
CA VAL A 437 12.94 -9.52 -11.16
C VAL A 437 12.48 -10.95 -10.91
N ALA A 438 13.19 -11.95 -11.46
CA ALA A 438 12.91 -13.36 -11.16
C ALA A 438 13.12 -13.68 -9.68
N LEU A 439 14.15 -13.11 -9.06
CA LEU A 439 14.42 -13.20 -7.62
C LEU A 439 13.27 -12.61 -6.79
N ALA A 440 12.73 -11.45 -7.17
CA ALA A 440 11.53 -10.89 -6.54
C ALA A 440 10.33 -11.83 -6.67
N GLY A 441 10.16 -12.48 -7.83
CA GLY A 441 9.10 -13.47 -8.05
C GLY A 441 9.20 -14.68 -7.11
N LEU A 442 10.40 -15.20 -6.89
CA LEU A 442 10.65 -16.30 -5.94
C LEU A 442 10.29 -15.94 -4.49
N PHE A 443 10.32 -14.66 -4.14
CA PHE A 443 9.89 -14.19 -2.82
C PHE A 443 8.38 -13.91 -2.78
N PHE A 444 7.90 -13.00 -3.63
CA PHE A 444 6.55 -12.46 -3.50
C PHE A 444 5.47 -13.45 -3.85
N ILE A 445 5.65 -14.28 -4.89
CA ILE A 445 4.62 -15.21 -5.33
C ILE A 445 4.27 -16.24 -4.25
N PRO A 446 5.22 -17.02 -3.70
CA PRO A 446 4.89 -17.99 -2.66
C PRO A 446 4.43 -17.35 -1.34
N VAL A 447 5.03 -16.22 -0.95
CA VAL A 447 4.66 -15.52 0.29
C VAL A 447 3.22 -15.01 0.22
N LEU A 448 2.84 -14.34 -0.87
CA LEU A 448 1.50 -13.79 -1.01
C LEU A 448 0.44 -14.86 -1.27
N GLN A 449 0.76 -15.88 -2.11
CA GLN A 449 -0.22 -16.87 -2.53
C GLN A 449 -0.52 -17.92 -1.46
N TRP A 450 0.48 -18.32 -0.67
CA TRP A 450 0.36 -19.44 0.26
C TRP A 450 0.70 -19.05 1.69
N SER A 451 1.86 -18.41 1.95
CA SER A 451 2.33 -18.23 3.32
C SER A 451 1.45 -17.30 4.13
N ILE A 452 1.12 -16.12 3.62
CA ILE A 452 0.28 -15.14 4.36
C ILE A 452 -1.15 -15.66 4.59
N PRO A 453 -1.86 -16.24 3.60
CA PRO A 453 -3.21 -16.77 3.83
C PRO A 453 -3.26 -17.89 4.87
N ASP A 454 -2.20 -18.69 5.01
CA ASP A 454 -2.12 -19.79 5.98
C ASP A 454 -1.88 -19.33 7.42
N LEU A 455 -1.47 -18.07 7.65
CA LEU A 455 -1.32 -17.48 8.99
C LEU A 455 -2.68 -17.10 9.61
N LYS A 456 -3.55 -18.08 9.82
CA LYS A 456 -4.92 -17.84 10.32
C LYS A 456 -4.93 -16.99 11.59
N TRP A 457 -4.04 -17.28 12.55
CA TRP A 457 -3.93 -16.54 13.82
C TRP A 457 -3.54 -15.05 13.65
N PHE A 458 -3.09 -14.63 12.47
CA PHE A 458 -2.82 -13.24 12.15
C PHE A 458 -4.08 -12.45 11.76
N PHE A 459 -5.19 -13.16 11.49
CA PHE A 459 -6.45 -12.57 11.04
C PHE A 459 -7.63 -12.95 11.97
N PRO A 460 -7.57 -12.57 13.26
CA PRO A 460 -8.58 -12.98 14.25
C PRO A 460 -10.00 -12.54 13.91
N SER A 461 -10.17 -11.36 13.32
CA SER A 461 -11.49 -10.84 12.95
C SER A 461 -12.23 -11.73 11.95
N LYS A 462 -11.50 -12.27 10.95
CA LYS A 462 -12.09 -13.20 9.99
C LYS A 462 -12.50 -14.51 10.66
N GLN A 463 -11.65 -15.02 11.56
CA GLN A 463 -11.97 -16.25 12.31
C GLN A 463 -13.21 -16.07 13.20
N VAL A 464 -13.25 -15.00 14.00
CA VAL A 464 -14.42 -14.67 14.84
C VAL A 464 -15.69 -14.60 13.99
N ALA A 465 -15.65 -13.86 12.88
CA ALA A 465 -16.81 -13.70 12.02
C ALA A 465 -17.28 -15.04 11.41
N GLN A 466 -16.34 -15.91 11.01
CA GLN A 466 -16.67 -17.25 10.49
C GLN A 466 -17.32 -18.13 11.54
N ILE A 467 -16.78 -18.21 12.76
CA ILE A 467 -17.35 -19.00 13.86
C ILE A 467 -18.77 -18.52 14.20
N VAL A 468 -18.96 -17.19 14.29
CA VAL A 468 -20.28 -16.61 14.56
C VAL A 468 -21.26 -16.91 13.42
N GLU A 469 -20.81 -16.83 12.15
CA GLU A 469 -21.65 -17.10 10.98
C GLU A 469 -22.05 -18.58 10.89
N GLU A 470 -21.13 -19.51 11.17
CA GLU A 470 -21.39 -20.95 11.21
C GLU A 470 -22.43 -21.33 12.27
N HIS A 471 -22.39 -20.69 13.45
CA HIS A 471 -23.33 -20.97 14.55
C HIS A 471 -24.66 -20.23 14.43
N SER A 472 -24.68 -19.03 13.85
CA SER A 472 -25.85 -18.15 13.80
C SER A 472 -26.57 -18.14 12.45
N GLY A 473 -25.91 -18.58 11.38
CA GLY A 473 -26.35 -18.32 10.01
C GLY A 473 -26.46 -16.83 9.69
N GLY A 474 -25.71 -15.98 10.39
CA GLY A 474 -25.71 -14.51 10.20
C GLY A 474 -26.92 -13.77 10.79
N LYS A 475 -27.73 -14.45 11.63
CA LYS A 475 -29.01 -13.92 12.14
C LYS A 475 -28.89 -13.02 13.37
N TYR A 476 -27.82 -13.14 14.15
CA TYR A 476 -27.71 -12.47 15.45
C TYR A 476 -26.58 -11.45 15.46
N PRO A 477 -26.76 -10.30 16.14
CA PRO A 477 -25.74 -9.27 16.23
C PRO A 477 -24.53 -9.74 17.04
N LEU A 478 -23.36 -9.17 16.72
CA LEU A 478 -22.10 -9.39 17.44
C LEU A 478 -21.77 -8.18 18.30
N VAL A 479 -21.44 -8.43 19.57
CA VAL A 479 -20.93 -7.45 20.53
C VAL A 479 -19.46 -7.75 20.80
N ALA A 480 -18.57 -6.83 20.51
CA ALA A 480 -17.13 -6.97 20.71
C ALA A 480 -16.67 -6.16 21.93
N ILE A 481 -16.20 -6.86 22.96
CA ILE A 481 -15.80 -6.31 24.25
C ILE A 481 -14.27 -6.32 24.36
N GLY A 482 -13.67 -5.13 24.31
CA GLY A 482 -12.22 -4.94 24.39
C GLY A 482 -11.44 -5.27 23.10
N TYR A 483 -12.11 -5.74 22.04
CA TYR A 483 -11.55 -5.99 20.73
C TYR A 483 -12.17 -5.06 19.69
N HIS A 484 -11.51 -3.95 19.40
CA HIS A 484 -12.05 -2.85 18.60
C HIS A 484 -11.31 -2.72 17.25
N GLU A 485 -11.24 -3.82 16.48
CA GLU A 485 -10.56 -3.79 15.19
C GLU A 485 -11.56 -3.59 14.03
N PRO A 486 -11.25 -2.68 13.09
CA PRO A 486 -12.13 -2.37 11.96
C PRO A 486 -12.45 -3.56 11.06
N SER A 487 -11.53 -4.52 10.96
CA SER A 487 -11.72 -5.74 10.18
C SER A 487 -12.85 -6.62 10.74
N LEU A 488 -13.11 -6.56 12.05
CA LEU A 488 -14.24 -7.27 12.65
C LEU A 488 -15.58 -6.71 12.15
N VAL A 489 -15.70 -5.38 12.10
CA VAL A 489 -16.92 -4.71 11.57
C VAL A 489 -17.12 -5.03 10.10
N PHE A 490 -16.04 -5.09 9.33
CA PHE A 490 -16.11 -5.45 7.91
C PHE A 490 -16.66 -6.86 7.68
N TYR A 491 -16.17 -7.86 8.44
CA TYR A 491 -16.59 -9.25 8.28
C TYR A 491 -17.90 -9.60 8.99
N ALA A 492 -18.08 -9.16 10.24
CA ALA A 492 -19.26 -9.49 11.02
C ALA A 492 -20.49 -8.68 10.61
N GLY A 493 -20.29 -7.38 10.27
CA GLY A 493 -21.38 -6.50 9.82
C GLY A 493 -21.30 -5.11 10.44
N SER A 494 -21.94 -4.15 9.79
CA SER A 494 -21.94 -2.72 10.20
C SER A 494 -22.61 -2.48 11.56
N SER A 495 -23.49 -3.40 12.00
CA SER A 495 -24.16 -3.38 13.30
C SER A 495 -23.33 -3.96 14.47
N THR A 496 -22.08 -4.41 14.22
CA THR A 496 -21.20 -4.91 15.29
C THR A 496 -20.92 -3.82 16.31
N ALA A 497 -21.29 -4.06 17.59
CA ALA A 497 -21.02 -3.10 18.66
C ALA A 497 -19.56 -3.25 19.15
N LEU A 498 -18.78 -2.17 19.12
CA LEU A 498 -17.41 -2.12 19.64
C LEU A 498 -17.44 -1.36 20.98
N VAL A 499 -17.44 -2.06 22.09
CA VAL A 499 -17.82 -1.50 23.39
C VAL A 499 -16.90 -1.95 24.54
N ASN A 500 -16.97 -1.23 25.66
CA ASN A 500 -16.39 -1.65 26.94
C ASN A 500 -17.26 -2.75 27.63
N PRO A 501 -16.80 -3.41 28.72
CA PRO A 501 -17.58 -4.47 29.39
C PRO A 501 -18.97 -4.05 29.85
N GLU A 502 -19.11 -2.87 30.45
CA GLU A 502 -20.40 -2.37 30.95
C GLU A 502 -21.41 -2.11 29.83
N GLU A 503 -20.97 -1.40 28.77
CA GLU A 503 -21.79 -1.15 27.58
C GLU A 503 -22.14 -2.44 26.85
N GLY A 504 -21.20 -3.40 26.85
CA GLY A 504 -21.38 -4.73 26.27
C GLY A 504 -22.54 -5.47 26.90
N VAL A 505 -22.62 -5.50 28.23
CA VAL A 505 -23.75 -6.10 28.95
C VAL A 505 -25.06 -5.39 28.63
N LYS A 506 -25.07 -4.05 28.55
CA LYS A 506 -26.26 -3.27 28.15
C LYS A 506 -26.72 -3.64 26.73
N ALA A 507 -25.77 -3.79 25.79
CA ALA A 507 -26.07 -4.19 24.41
C ALA A 507 -26.66 -5.62 24.33
N LEU A 508 -26.16 -6.55 25.14
CA LEU A 508 -26.66 -7.91 25.23
C LEU A 508 -28.07 -7.98 25.83
N LEU A 509 -28.38 -7.15 26.83
CA LEU A 509 -29.71 -7.08 27.43
C LEU A 509 -30.77 -6.53 26.45
N ASN A 510 -30.37 -5.65 25.56
CA ASN A 510 -31.25 -5.08 24.54
C ASN A 510 -31.56 -6.07 23.39
N ASN A 511 -30.72 -7.11 23.22
CA ASN A 511 -30.86 -8.11 22.16
C ASN A 511 -30.99 -9.50 22.76
N PRO A 512 -32.18 -10.12 22.72
CA PRO A 512 -32.45 -11.38 23.43
C PRO A 512 -31.56 -12.56 22.96
N TYR A 513 -31.03 -12.48 21.73
CA TYR A 513 -30.08 -13.45 21.21
C TYR A 513 -28.96 -12.70 20.53
N SER A 514 -27.72 -12.91 20.95
CA SER A 514 -26.54 -12.22 20.41
C SER A 514 -25.28 -13.05 20.67
N TYR A 515 -24.23 -12.71 19.93
CA TYR A 515 -22.89 -13.23 20.21
C TYR A 515 -22.05 -12.17 20.88
N ALA A 516 -21.20 -12.58 21.82
CA ALA A 516 -20.19 -11.71 22.42
C ALA A 516 -18.80 -12.25 22.12
N VAL A 517 -17.89 -11.39 21.65
CA VAL A 517 -16.46 -11.68 21.63
C VAL A 517 -15.78 -10.84 22.69
N VAL A 518 -15.14 -11.50 23.65
CA VAL A 518 -14.54 -10.86 24.82
C VAL A 518 -13.03 -11.13 24.84
N THR A 519 -12.22 -10.09 25.01
CA THR A 519 -10.79 -10.32 25.26
C THR A 519 -10.58 -10.86 26.67
N ARG A 520 -9.59 -11.76 26.85
CA ARG A 520 -9.31 -12.40 28.15
C ARG A 520 -9.11 -11.37 29.27
N GLY A 521 -8.52 -10.24 28.98
CA GLY A 521 -8.29 -9.17 29.96
C GLY A 521 -9.56 -8.43 30.42
N ASN A 522 -10.65 -8.52 29.66
CA ASN A 522 -11.94 -7.90 29.99
C ASN A 522 -12.98 -8.93 30.49
N LEU A 523 -12.57 -10.21 30.60
CA LEU A 523 -13.49 -11.30 30.90
C LEU A 523 -14.08 -11.19 32.33
N GLU A 524 -13.23 -10.95 33.31
CA GLU A 524 -13.65 -10.84 34.71
C GLU A 524 -14.66 -9.71 34.90
N GLU A 525 -14.30 -8.52 34.43
CA GLU A 525 -15.18 -7.34 34.49
C GLU A 525 -16.51 -7.57 33.74
N PHE A 526 -16.46 -8.22 32.57
CA PHE A 526 -17.66 -8.58 31.83
C PHE A 526 -18.56 -9.54 32.60
N LEU A 527 -17.99 -10.59 33.22
CA LEU A 527 -18.72 -11.55 34.00
C LEU A 527 -19.32 -10.94 35.29
N ASP A 528 -18.60 -10.04 35.95
CA ASP A 528 -19.07 -9.32 37.13
C ASP A 528 -20.30 -8.43 36.80
N HIS A 529 -20.24 -7.68 35.72
CA HIS A 529 -21.38 -6.89 35.25
C HIS A 529 -22.58 -7.76 34.83
N LEU A 530 -22.33 -9.00 34.41
CA LEU A 530 -23.35 -9.94 33.97
C LEU A 530 -23.96 -10.72 35.14
N SER A 531 -23.23 -10.93 36.25
CA SER A 531 -23.57 -11.86 37.35
C SER A 531 -24.94 -11.63 37.99
N ASN A 532 -25.46 -10.39 37.91
CA ASN A 532 -26.78 -10.03 38.48
C ASN A 532 -27.84 -9.77 37.39
N LYS A 533 -27.64 -10.28 36.18
CA LYS A 533 -28.55 -10.07 35.04
C LYS A 533 -29.11 -11.38 34.54
N ASN A 534 -30.36 -11.35 34.06
CA ASN A 534 -31.04 -12.51 33.50
C ASN A 534 -30.53 -12.83 32.07
N VAL A 535 -29.25 -13.11 31.93
CA VAL A 535 -28.62 -13.54 30.66
C VAL A 535 -27.89 -14.85 30.89
N SER A 536 -28.22 -15.86 30.10
CA SER A 536 -27.44 -17.08 30.00
C SER A 536 -26.34 -16.89 28.95
N ILE A 537 -25.14 -17.34 29.29
CA ILE A 537 -23.98 -17.33 28.37
C ILE A 537 -23.47 -18.75 28.19
N GLU A 538 -23.19 -19.10 26.96
CA GLU A 538 -22.56 -20.37 26.58
C GLU A 538 -21.27 -20.06 25.83
N LYS A 539 -20.15 -20.62 26.32
CA LYS A 539 -18.87 -20.47 25.62
C LYS A 539 -18.84 -21.36 24.38
N ILE A 540 -18.67 -20.76 23.21
CA ILE A 540 -18.57 -21.45 21.93
C ILE A 540 -17.13 -21.87 21.68
N GLU A 541 -16.20 -20.89 21.69
CA GLU A 541 -14.81 -21.14 21.33
C GLU A 541 -13.86 -20.12 21.97
N GLU A 542 -12.57 -20.47 22.00
CA GLU A 542 -11.49 -19.57 22.40
C GLU A 542 -10.40 -19.56 21.33
N ILE A 543 -10.06 -18.37 20.82
CA ILE A 543 -9.07 -18.16 19.77
C ILE A 543 -7.86 -17.48 20.38
N LYS A 544 -6.68 -18.08 20.19
CA LYS A 544 -5.39 -17.44 20.44
C LYS A 544 -4.86 -16.82 19.16
N SER A 545 -4.59 -15.53 19.20
CA SER A 545 -4.20 -14.77 18.02
C SER A 545 -3.16 -13.69 18.35
N PHE A 546 -2.67 -13.02 17.31
CA PHE A 546 -1.80 -11.88 17.43
C PHE A 546 -2.48 -10.64 16.85
N ASN A 547 -2.65 -9.63 17.69
CA ASN A 547 -3.12 -8.32 17.23
C ASN A 547 -1.91 -7.49 16.77
N TYR A 548 -1.60 -7.55 15.49
CA TYR A 548 -0.46 -6.82 14.91
C TYR A 548 -0.64 -5.29 14.96
N SER A 549 -1.89 -4.80 15.01
CA SER A 549 -2.15 -3.37 15.14
C SER A 549 -1.75 -2.81 16.51
N LYS A 550 -1.71 -3.67 17.53
CA LYS A 550 -1.27 -3.35 18.90
C LYS A 550 0.04 -4.02 19.29
N GLY A 551 0.62 -4.87 18.40
CA GLY A 551 1.89 -5.56 18.62
C GLY A 551 1.87 -6.57 19.79
N ARG A 552 0.73 -7.23 20.08
CA ARG A 552 0.58 -8.13 21.22
C ARG A 552 -0.29 -9.36 20.91
N THR A 553 -0.04 -10.45 21.65
CA THR A 553 -0.93 -11.61 21.66
C THR A 553 -2.27 -11.26 22.30
N ILE A 554 -3.32 -11.85 21.77
CA ILE A 554 -4.68 -11.74 22.31
C ILE A 554 -5.34 -13.11 22.37
N ASN A 555 -6.16 -13.31 23.42
CA ASN A 555 -7.07 -14.43 23.53
C ASN A 555 -8.49 -13.88 23.45
N LEU A 556 -9.25 -14.35 22.47
CA LEU A 556 -10.64 -13.97 22.23
C LEU A 556 -11.54 -15.15 22.62
N LEU A 557 -12.47 -14.88 23.52
CA LEU A 557 -13.50 -15.84 23.93
C LEU A 557 -14.80 -15.47 23.25
N ILE A 558 -15.42 -16.42 22.57
CA ILE A 558 -16.69 -16.26 21.86
C ILE A 558 -17.79 -16.91 22.67
N PHE A 559 -18.83 -16.15 22.97
CA PHE A 559 -19.99 -16.60 23.71
C PHE A 559 -21.26 -16.44 22.90
N PHE A 560 -22.17 -17.38 23.01
CA PHE A 560 -23.57 -17.18 22.66
C PHE A 560 -24.31 -16.69 23.91
N CYS A 561 -25.09 -15.64 23.76
CA CYS A 561 -25.82 -14.98 24.83
C CYS A 561 -27.32 -15.06 24.54
N SER A 562 -28.09 -15.56 25.50
CA SER A 562 -29.55 -15.57 25.44
C SER A 562 -30.14 -14.92 26.69
N SER A 563 -31.05 -13.95 26.51
CA SER A 563 -31.76 -13.38 27.65
C SER A 563 -32.81 -14.34 28.14
N ILE A 564 -32.78 -14.66 29.43
CA ILE A 564 -33.83 -15.43 30.07
C ILE A 564 -35.00 -14.46 30.26
N LYS A 565 -36.06 -14.59 29.43
CA LYS A 565 -37.31 -13.89 29.71
C LYS A 565 -37.79 -14.36 31.09
N SER A 566 -37.88 -13.45 32.06
CA SER A 566 -38.66 -13.70 33.29
C SER A 566 -40.07 -14.05 32.84
N LYS A 567 -40.48 -15.30 33.12
CA LYS A 567 -41.89 -15.73 32.98
C LYS A 567 -42.80 -14.88 33.83
#